data_7db3fdfe908b051343fd91648519b994
#
_entry.id   7db3fdfe908b051343fd91648519b994
#
_cell.length_a   1.000
_cell.length_b   1.000
_cell.length_c   1.000
_cell.angle_alpha   90.00
_cell.angle_beta   90.00
_cell.angle_gamma   90.00
#
_symmetry.space_group_name_H-M   'P 1'
#
loop_
_entity.id
_entity.type
_entity.pdbx_description
1 polymer ?
#
loop_
_entity_poly.entity_id
_entity_poly.type
_entity_poly.pdbx_seq_one_letter_code
_entity_poly.pdbx_strand_id
1 'polypeptide(L)'
;VKTVTIAESINIMSKTIGPAMKEKNAKPIQEMAVAEAEAGADFLDVNIGPARKGGDEMMEWLVKTIHEVVALPLSLDTTNPVAMEAGLKAHKKGGQPLVNSVSCQADRIDAGLELVKKYGAQMVGLLWGTEGMPRDVNERAALAVDLVYKANEKGIPSQDIFIDPIATPVKGEINQVIACTEFMGMLKDLAPGCKSVVGLSNVSNGTPDKLRPFLNRAYLLMLYQQGLYSAIVDAYDKELMALCRGEHPELVELVSKVMAGGEVESKALPTQQQHYLKTVRVLMGKSLYSDSWLEI
;
A
#
# COMPACT_ATOMS: atom_id res chain seq x y z
N VAL A 1 -12.08 -8.77 -11.43
CA VAL A 1 -10.98 -9.06 -10.50
C VAL A 1 -10.92 -7.91 -9.51
N LYS A 2 -10.77 -8.20 -8.23
CA LYS A 2 -10.83 -7.23 -7.14
C LYS A 2 -9.42 -7.04 -6.57
N THR A 3 -8.98 -5.78 -6.37
CA THR A 3 -7.81 -5.46 -5.56
C THR A 3 -8.23 -5.36 -4.10
N VAL A 4 -7.53 -6.05 -3.20
CA VAL A 4 -7.75 -5.93 -1.75
C VAL A 4 -7.33 -4.54 -1.29
N THR A 5 -8.17 -3.87 -0.52
CA THR A 5 -7.96 -2.49 -0.09
C THR A 5 -7.62 -2.40 1.39
N ILE A 6 -6.59 -1.63 1.70
CA ILE A 6 -6.15 -1.29 3.06
C ILE A 6 -6.34 0.21 3.21
N ALA A 7 -7.31 0.64 4.00
CA ALA A 7 -7.65 2.06 4.12
C ALA A 7 -6.65 2.80 5.04
N GLU A 8 -6.16 3.98 4.61
CA GLU A 8 -4.97 4.66 5.18
C GLU A 8 -5.26 5.84 6.12
N SER A 9 -6.54 6.15 6.41
CA SER A 9 -6.87 7.44 7.06
C SER A 9 -6.62 7.46 8.57
N ILE A 10 -6.52 6.30 9.24
CA ILE A 10 -6.20 6.22 10.68
C ILE A 10 -4.68 6.38 10.88
N ASN A 11 -4.21 7.59 10.68
CA ASN A 11 -2.78 7.92 10.61
C ASN A 11 -2.42 9.06 11.56
N ILE A 12 -1.32 8.89 12.32
CA ILE A 12 -0.81 9.88 13.29
C ILE A 12 -0.47 11.23 12.64
N MET A 13 -0.17 11.25 11.34
CA MET A 13 0.12 12.47 10.60
C MET A 13 -1.14 13.25 10.18
N SER A 14 -2.33 12.64 10.30
CA SER A 14 -3.60 13.31 10.01
C SER A 14 -3.83 14.47 10.98
N LYS A 15 -4.29 15.60 10.45
CA LYS A 15 -4.61 16.80 11.24
C LYS A 15 -5.77 16.60 12.24
N THR A 16 -6.63 15.63 11.99
CA THR A 16 -7.79 15.30 12.83
C THR A 16 -7.51 14.09 13.71
N ILE A 17 -7.00 13.02 13.09
CA ILE A 17 -6.79 11.74 13.77
C ILE A 17 -5.55 11.76 14.66
N GLY A 18 -4.47 12.43 14.25
CA GLY A 18 -3.24 12.53 15.04
C GLY A 18 -3.44 13.13 16.43
N PRO A 19 -4.11 14.28 16.58
CA PRO A 19 -4.49 14.80 17.90
C PRO A 19 -5.38 13.84 18.70
N ALA A 20 -6.39 13.24 18.06
CA ALA A 20 -7.30 12.28 18.72
C ALA A 20 -6.56 11.06 19.28
N MET A 21 -5.55 10.54 18.55
CA MET A 21 -4.68 9.47 19.05
C MET A 21 -3.91 9.87 20.29
N LYS A 22 -3.30 11.07 20.29
CA LYS A 22 -2.49 11.59 21.42
C LYS A 22 -3.31 11.86 22.65
N GLU A 23 -4.54 12.32 22.48
CA GLU A 23 -5.48 12.66 23.57
C GLU A 23 -6.32 11.45 24.01
N LYS A 24 -6.15 10.29 23.36
CA LYS A 24 -6.99 9.10 23.53
C LYS A 24 -8.49 9.42 23.38
N ASN A 25 -8.83 10.28 22.42
CA ASN A 25 -10.22 10.61 22.08
C ASN A 25 -10.77 9.56 21.10
N ALA A 26 -11.60 8.66 21.60
CA ALA A 26 -12.12 7.52 20.85
C ALA A 26 -13.03 7.92 19.67
N LYS A 27 -13.85 8.96 19.84
CA LYS A 27 -14.91 9.30 18.89
C LYS A 27 -14.41 9.53 17.44
N PRO A 28 -13.43 10.40 17.17
CA PRO A 28 -12.93 10.58 15.80
C PRO A 28 -12.30 9.32 15.21
N ILE A 29 -11.68 8.48 16.06
CA ILE A 29 -11.07 7.20 15.60
C ILE A 29 -12.17 6.23 15.18
N GLN A 30 -13.21 6.09 15.97
CA GLN A 30 -14.34 5.20 15.69
C GLN A 30 -15.15 5.65 14.47
N GLU A 31 -15.42 6.95 14.35
CA GLU A 31 -16.10 7.53 13.19
C GLU A 31 -15.31 7.27 11.89
N MET A 32 -13.99 7.45 11.93
CA MET A 32 -13.10 7.16 10.81
C MET A 32 -13.12 5.67 10.44
N ALA A 33 -12.97 4.78 11.42
CA ALA A 33 -12.99 3.34 11.21
C ALA A 33 -14.29 2.85 10.57
N VAL A 34 -15.44 3.37 11.05
CA VAL A 34 -16.76 3.05 10.48
C VAL A 34 -16.85 3.56 9.03
N ALA A 35 -16.44 4.79 8.78
CA ALA A 35 -16.52 5.39 7.44
C ALA A 35 -15.66 4.64 6.42
N GLU A 36 -14.44 4.22 6.79
CA GLU A 36 -13.58 3.41 5.92
C GLU A 36 -14.15 2.00 5.67
N ALA A 37 -14.73 1.39 6.70
CA ALA A 37 -15.42 0.10 6.55
C ALA A 37 -16.65 0.20 5.63
N GLU A 38 -17.47 1.25 5.78
CA GLU A 38 -18.63 1.53 4.92
C GLU A 38 -18.22 1.86 3.48
N ALA A 39 -17.04 2.46 3.28
CA ALA A 39 -16.48 2.68 1.95
C ALA A 39 -16.04 1.37 1.26
N GLY A 40 -16.01 0.26 1.99
CA GLY A 40 -15.72 -1.08 1.48
C GLY A 40 -14.26 -1.49 1.59
N ALA A 41 -13.52 -0.95 2.56
CA ALA A 41 -12.17 -1.39 2.87
C ALA A 41 -12.16 -2.85 3.35
N ASP A 42 -11.13 -3.60 2.95
CA ASP A 42 -10.92 -4.97 3.40
C ASP A 42 -10.08 -5.02 4.69
N PHE A 43 -9.19 -4.05 4.89
CA PHE A 43 -8.38 -3.82 6.10
C PHE A 43 -8.42 -2.34 6.48
N LEU A 44 -8.19 -2.04 7.76
CA LEU A 44 -7.90 -0.69 8.23
C LEU A 44 -6.43 -0.61 8.64
N ASP A 45 -5.68 0.34 8.06
CA ASP A 45 -4.30 0.60 8.46
C ASP A 45 -4.28 1.54 9.67
N VAL A 46 -3.60 1.11 10.72
CA VAL A 46 -3.47 1.86 11.98
C VAL A 46 -2.02 2.31 12.12
N ASN A 47 -1.76 3.52 11.65
CA ASN A 47 -0.42 4.08 11.55
C ASN A 47 -0.12 5.05 12.71
N ILE A 48 0.76 4.62 13.61
CA ILE A 48 1.25 5.44 14.72
C ILE A 48 2.68 5.98 14.51
N GLY A 49 3.25 5.71 13.33
CA GLY A 49 4.63 6.06 13.02
C GLY A 49 5.65 5.34 13.93
N PRO A 50 6.84 5.94 14.17
CA PRO A 50 7.90 5.31 14.96
C PRO A 50 7.59 5.24 16.46
N ALA A 51 6.66 6.01 16.98
CA ALA A 51 6.08 5.98 18.34
C ALA A 51 7.07 5.55 19.45
N ARG A 52 8.17 6.28 19.62
CA ARG A 52 9.30 5.91 20.49
C ARG A 52 8.95 5.85 21.98
N LYS A 53 7.93 6.59 22.43
CA LYS A 53 7.45 6.60 23.82
C LYS A 53 5.93 6.40 23.83
N GLY A 54 5.44 5.46 24.66
CA GLY A 54 4.00 5.19 24.82
C GLY A 54 3.32 4.61 23.57
N GLY A 55 4.11 4.11 22.60
CA GLY A 55 3.59 3.52 21.38
C GLY A 55 2.84 2.22 21.63
N ASP A 56 3.26 1.44 22.60
CA ASP A 56 2.60 0.22 23.05
C ASP A 56 1.21 0.49 23.61
N GLU A 57 1.09 1.42 24.55
CA GLU A 57 -0.21 1.83 25.09
C GLU A 57 -1.12 2.46 24.02
N MET A 58 -0.55 3.23 23.10
CA MET A 58 -1.30 3.85 22.01
C MET A 58 -1.83 2.80 21.05
N MET A 59 -0.99 1.88 20.57
CA MET A 59 -1.41 0.84 19.62
C MET A 59 -2.45 -0.09 20.26
N GLU A 60 -2.22 -0.52 21.51
CA GLU A 60 -3.19 -1.34 22.23
C GLU A 60 -4.55 -0.64 22.35
N TRP A 61 -4.55 0.63 22.72
CA TRP A 61 -5.77 1.42 22.86
C TRP A 61 -6.48 1.59 21.51
N LEU A 62 -5.76 1.92 20.42
CA LEU A 62 -6.33 2.07 19.09
C LEU A 62 -7.01 0.79 18.61
N VAL A 63 -6.32 -0.34 18.71
CA VAL A 63 -6.88 -1.64 18.30
C VAL A 63 -8.17 -1.95 19.06
N LYS A 64 -8.19 -1.75 20.37
CA LYS A 64 -9.40 -1.97 21.18
C LYS A 64 -10.52 -1.01 20.77
N THR A 65 -10.22 0.28 20.64
CA THR A 65 -11.17 1.33 20.28
C THR A 65 -11.83 1.10 18.92
N ILE A 66 -11.03 0.71 17.91
CA ILE A 66 -11.54 0.37 16.57
C ILE A 66 -12.41 -0.88 16.63
N HIS A 67 -11.97 -1.91 17.32
CA HIS A 67 -12.71 -3.16 17.42
C HIS A 67 -14.00 -3.09 18.27
N GLU A 68 -14.27 -1.98 18.96
CA GLU A 68 -15.59 -1.74 19.55
C GLU A 68 -16.67 -1.52 18.48
N VAL A 69 -16.31 -0.94 17.34
CA VAL A 69 -17.26 -0.49 16.31
C VAL A 69 -17.13 -1.22 14.97
N VAL A 70 -15.96 -1.78 14.65
CA VAL A 70 -15.68 -2.47 13.38
C VAL A 70 -15.04 -3.83 13.63
N ALA A 71 -15.40 -4.84 12.83
CA ALA A 71 -14.84 -6.18 12.88
C ALA A 71 -14.01 -6.52 11.62
N LEU A 72 -13.23 -5.56 11.11
CA LEU A 72 -12.27 -5.80 10.03
C LEU A 72 -10.89 -6.14 10.59
N PRO A 73 -10.06 -6.89 9.83
CA PRO A 73 -8.67 -7.07 10.19
C PRO A 73 -7.92 -5.73 10.12
N LEU A 74 -6.95 -5.54 11.02
CA LEU A 74 -6.15 -4.33 11.08
C LEU A 74 -4.75 -4.57 10.52
N SER A 75 -4.26 -3.62 9.73
CA SER A 75 -2.87 -3.46 9.38
C SER A 75 -2.21 -2.57 10.44
N LEU A 76 -1.29 -3.14 11.20
CA LEU A 76 -0.61 -2.42 12.28
C LEU A 76 0.67 -1.80 11.73
N ASP A 77 0.67 -0.48 11.58
CA ASP A 77 1.77 0.26 10.95
C ASP A 77 2.62 1.02 11.98
N THR A 78 3.75 0.45 12.30
CA THR A 78 4.77 1.07 13.14
C THR A 78 6.13 0.39 12.98
N THR A 79 7.20 1.15 13.12
CA THR A 79 8.58 0.62 13.20
C THR A 79 9.00 0.24 14.61
N ASN A 80 8.15 0.44 15.62
CA ASN A 80 8.41 0.10 17.01
C ASN A 80 7.95 -1.34 17.32
N PRO A 81 8.84 -2.31 17.57
CA PRO A 81 8.46 -3.71 17.79
C PRO A 81 7.63 -3.91 19.05
N VAL A 82 7.81 -3.08 20.08
CA VAL A 82 7.05 -3.16 21.35
C VAL A 82 5.60 -2.72 21.11
N ALA A 83 5.41 -1.65 20.33
CA ALA A 83 4.08 -1.18 19.92
C ALA A 83 3.40 -2.19 18.99
N MET A 84 4.15 -2.77 18.05
CA MET A 84 3.65 -3.83 17.17
C MET A 84 3.13 -5.01 17.98
N GLU A 85 3.91 -5.49 18.93
CA GLU A 85 3.51 -6.61 19.79
C GLU A 85 2.29 -6.29 20.64
N ALA A 86 2.17 -5.08 21.18
CA ALA A 86 1.02 -4.65 21.95
C ALA A 86 -0.27 -4.65 21.10
N GLY A 87 -0.18 -4.17 19.86
CA GLY A 87 -1.29 -4.24 18.90
C GLY A 87 -1.69 -5.66 18.55
N LEU A 88 -0.73 -6.53 18.28
CA LEU A 88 -0.98 -7.94 17.98
C LEU A 88 -1.67 -8.68 19.15
N LYS A 89 -1.24 -8.39 20.39
CA LYS A 89 -1.91 -8.91 21.60
C LYS A 89 -3.35 -8.44 21.74
N ALA A 90 -3.62 -7.20 21.40
CA ALA A 90 -4.95 -6.59 21.50
C ALA A 90 -5.89 -7.02 20.38
N HIS A 91 -5.38 -7.43 19.22
CA HIS A 91 -6.15 -7.83 18.05
C HIS A 91 -6.86 -9.17 18.29
N LYS A 92 -8.19 -9.14 18.47
CA LYS A 92 -9.02 -10.33 18.82
C LYS A 92 -10.18 -10.56 17.85
N LYS A 93 -10.41 -9.67 16.88
CA LYS A 93 -11.54 -9.73 15.95
C LYS A 93 -11.05 -9.49 14.51
N GLY A 94 -11.89 -9.78 13.54
CA GLY A 94 -11.68 -9.42 12.15
C GLY A 94 -10.76 -10.35 11.34
N GLY A 95 -10.26 -11.43 11.93
CA GLY A 95 -9.36 -12.36 11.24
C GLY A 95 -7.89 -12.13 11.58
N GLN A 96 -6.98 -12.51 10.68
CA GLN A 96 -5.54 -12.33 10.89
C GLN A 96 -5.14 -10.85 10.80
N PRO A 97 -4.40 -10.31 11.77
CA PRO A 97 -3.79 -8.98 11.64
C PRO A 97 -2.68 -8.98 10.59
N LEU A 98 -2.41 -7.81 10.04
CA LEU A 98 -1.31 -7.57 9.11
C LEU A 98 -0.22 -6.75 9.81
N VAL A 99 0.99 -7.30 9.92
CA VAL A 99 2.18 -6.58 10.41
C VAL A 99 2.71 -5.67 9.31
N ASN A 100 2.65 -4.37 9.47
CA ASN A 100 3.12 -3.38 8.52
C ASN A 100 4.26 -2.54 9.15
N SER A 101 5.54 -2.93 8.95
CA SER A 101 6.08 -3.94 8.05
C SER A 101 7.28 -4.67 8.66
N VAL A 102 7.68 -5.76 8.01
CA VAL A 102 8.97 -6.41 8.24
C VAL A 102 9.92 -5.97 7.13
N SER A 103 10.94 -5.17 7.45
CA SER A 103 11.93 -4.71 6.48
C SER A 103 13.02 -5.75 6.27
N CYS A 104 13.71 -5.69 5.11
CA CYS A 104 14.84 -6.55 4.78
C CYS A 104 16.15 -6.15 5.48
N GLN A 105 16.13 -5.19 6.42
CA GLN A 105 17.31 -4.78 7.18
C GLN A 105 17.77 -5.90 8.09
N ALA A 106 19.06 -6.24 8.03
CA ALA A 106 19.64 -7.40 8.71
C ALA A 106 19.44 -7.37 10.24
N ASP A 107 19.41 -6.19 10.85
CA ASP A 107 19.21 -5.99 12.29
C ASP A 107 17.74 -6.05 12.73
N ARG A 108 16.78 -6.07 11.80
CA ARG A 108 15.32 -5.99 12.07
C ARG A 108 14.52 -7.18 11.61
N ILE A 109 14.96 -7.81 10.53
CA ILE A 109 14.17 -8.86 9.86
C ILE A 109 13.80 -10.00 10.80
N ASP A 110 14.75 -10.51 11.58
CA ASP A 110 14.51 -11.65 12.46
C ASP A 110 13.49 -11.34 13.55
N ALA A 111 13.58 -10.17 14.19
CA ALA A 111 12.63 -9.76 15.22
C ALA A 111 11.20 -9.59 14.65
N GLY A 112 11.09 -9.03 13.45
CA GLY A 112 9.80 -8.91 12.74
C GLY A 112 9.19 -10.27 12.43
N LEU A 113 9.96 -11.17 11.85
CA LEU A 113 9.50 -12.53 11.53
C LEU A 113 9.09 -13.33 12.76
N GLU A 114 9.81 -13.18 13.90
CA GLU A 114 9.40 -13.81 15.16
C GLU A 114 8.05 -13.33 15.67
N LEU A 115 7.75 -12.02 15.56
CA LEU A 115 6.43 -11.48 15.92
C LEU A 115 5.33 -12.05 15.01
N VAL A 116 5.55 -12.06 13.70
CA VAL A 116 4.61 -12.62 12.72
C VAL A 116 4.27 -14.07 13.06
N LYS A 117 5.31 -14.90 13.26
CA LYS A 117 5.14 -16.31 13.64
C LYS A 117 4.41 -16.47 14.96
N LYS A 118 4.82 -15.73 16.00
CA LYS A 118 4.30 -15.84 17.37
C LYS A 118 2.80 -15.58 17.42
N TYR A 119 2.31 -14.63 16.63
CA TYR A 119 0.91 -14.21 16.63
C TYR A 119 0.09 -14.80 15.47
N GLY A 120 0.71 -15.60 14.60
CA GLY A 120 0.03 -16.13 13.40
C GLY A 120 -0.51 -15.02 12.50
N ALA A 121 0.21 -13.92 12.40
CA ALA A 121 -0.18 -12.75 11.62
C ALA A 121 0.20 -12.92 10.14
N GLN A 122 -0.42 -12.12 9.28
CA GLN A 122 0.11 -11.82 7.95
C GLN A 122 1.18 -10.72 8.06
N MET A 123 2.01 -10.54 7.03
CA MET A 123 3.05 -9.51 7.05
C MET A 123 3.20 -8.79 5.72
N VAL A 124 3.47 -7.49 5.79
CA VAL A 124 4.05 -6.73 4.70
C VAL A 124 5.56 -6.93 4.73
N GLY A 125 6.11 -7.53 3.69
CA GLY A 125 7.55 -7.65 3.47
C GLY A 125 8.04 -6.43 2.70
N LEU A 126 8.56 -5.45 3.43
CA LEU A 126 9.04 -4.19 2.85
C LEU A 126 10.44 -4.38 2.26
N LEU A 127 10.59 -4.14 0.96
CA LEU A 127 11.87 -4.30 0.26
C LEU A 127 12.84 -3.14 0.53
N TRP A 128 13.02 -2.83 1.81
CA TRP A 128 13.99 -1.85 2.31
C TRP A 128 15.14 -2.60 2.96
N GLY A 129 16.28 -2.61 2.27
CA GLY A 129 17.47 -3.35 2.72
C GLY A 129 18.36 -2.56 3.69
N THR A 130 19.50 -3.14 4.04
CA THR A 130 20.51 -2.49 4.88
C THR A 130 21.07 -1.24 4.22
N GLU A 131 21.23 -1.26 2.88
CA GLU A 131 21.68 -0.12 2.09
C GLU A 131 20.54 0.89 1.79
N GLY A 132 19.34 0.65 2.29
CA GLY A 132 18.15 1.48 2.07
C GLY A 132 17.24 0.96 0.97
N MET A 133 16.61 1.86 0.22
CA MET A 133 15.70 1.53 -0.87
C MET A 133 16.47 0.88 -2.05
N PRO A 134 15.96 -0.20 -2.64
CA PRO A 134 16.60 -0.85 -3.79
C PRO A 134 16.67 0.11 -4.98
N ARG A 135 17.79 0.09 -5.69
CA ARG A 135 18.08 1.00 -6.80
C ARG A 135 17.33 0.66 -8.08
N ASP A 136 17.07 -0.63 -8.28
CA ASP A 136 16.46 -1.16 -9.52
C ASP A 136 15.62 -2.42 -9.29
N VAL A 137 15.16 -3.02 -10.37
CA VAL A 137 14.37 -4.27 -10.39
C VAL A 137 15.14 -5.45 -9.80
N ASN A 138 16.45 -5.56 -10.11
CA ASN A 138 17.25 -6.71 -9.69
C ASN A 138 17.49 -6.70 -8.18
N GLU A 139 17.76 -5.55 -7.61
CA GLU A 139 17.88 -5.41 -6.15
C GLU A 139 16.56 -5.72 -5.44
N ARG A 140 15.41 -5.27 -6.00
CA ARG A 140 14.09 -5.67 -5.48
C ARG A 140 13.91 -7.18 -5.52
N ALA A 141 14.25 -7.80 -6.64
CA ALA A 141 14.16 -9.25 -6.80
C ALA A 141 15.00 -10.00 -5.77
N ALA A 142 16.26 -9.60 -5.58
CA ALA A 142 17.15 -10.20 -4.60
C ALA A 142 16.62 -10.09 -3.18
N LEU A 143 16.15 -8.89 -2.77
CA LEU A 143 15.56 -8.67 -1.46
C LEU A 143 14.28 -9.48 -1.24
N ALA A 144 13.42 -9.58 -2.26
CA ALA A 144 12.18 -10.34 -2.17
C ALA A 144 12.44 -11.84 -1.97
N VAL A 145 13.35 -12.41 -2.75
CA VAL A 145 13.71 -13.84 -2.65
C VAL A 145 14.32 -14.14 -1.28
N ASP A 146 15.26 -13.33 -0.80
CA ASP A 146 15.88 -13.51 0.51
C ASP A 146 14.87 -13.40 1.66
N LEU A 147 13.97 -12.40 1.62
CA LEU A 147 12.92 -12.21 2.62
C LEU A 147 11.99 -13.41 2.69
N VAL A 148 11.49 -13.86 1.52
CA VAL A 148 10.55 -15.00 1.44
C VAL A 148 11.22 -16.28 1.92
N TYR A 149 12.47 -16.50 1.53
CA TYR A 149 13.25 -17.64 2.02
C TYR A 149 13.35 -17.65 3.55
N LYS A 150 13.76 -16.54 4.15
CA LYS A 150 13.88 -16.40 5.62
C LYS A 150 12.53 -16.56 6.33
N ALA A 151 11.46 -16.02 5.78
CA ALA A 151 10.11 -16.16 6.32
C ALA A 151 9.64 -17.62 6.31
N ASN A 152 9.84 -18.31 5.17
CA ASN A 152 9.48 -19.73 5.03
C ASN A 152 10.30 -20.64 5.94
N GLU A 153 11.61 -20.38 6.12
CA GLU A 153 12.47 -21.08 7.09
C GLU A 153 11.94 -20.97 8.53
N LYS A 154 11.32 -19.84 8.88
CA LYS A 154 10.65 -19.65 10.18
C LYS A 154 9.24 -20.26 10.22
N GLY A 155 8.74 -20.81 9.13
CA GLY A 155 7.42 -21.45 9.03
C GLY A 155 6.28 -20.45 8.76
N ILE A 156 6.57 -19.26 8.26
CA ILE A 156 5.55 -18.32 7.78
C ILE A 156 5.21 -18.71 6.33
N PRO A 157 3.95 -19.07 6.02
CA PRO A 157 3.60 -19.52 4.69
C PRO A 157 3.57 -18.35 3.68
N SER A 158 3.94 -18.62 2.42
CA SER A 158 4.02 -17.58 1.37
C SER A 158 2.71 -16.80 1.20
N GLN A 159 1.55 -17.46 1.38
CA GLN A 159 0.24 -16.80 1.28
C GLN A 159 -0.03 -15.74 2.35
N ASP A 160 0.76 -15.70 3.42
CA ASP A 160 0.66 -14.70 4.48
C ASP A 160 1.67 -13.55 4.30
N ILE A 161 2.45 -13.57 3.21
CA ILE A 161 3.47 -12.57 2.88
C ILE A 161 2.96 -11.65 1.76
N PHE A 162 2.93 -10.34 2.04
CA PHE A 162 2.59 -9.27 1.10
C PHE A 162 3.87 -8.50 0.77
N ILE A 163 4.42 -8.68 -0.40
CA ILE A 163 5.65 -7.98 -0.81
C ILE A 163 5.33 -6.54 -1.20
N ASP A 164 5.98 -5.58 -0.56
CA ASP A 164 5.95 -4.16 -0.89
C ASP A 164 7.25 -3.75 -1.60
N PRO A 165 7.20 -3.52 -2.93
CA PRO A 165 8.35 -3.09 -3.72
C PRO A 165 8.71 -1.61 -3.56
N ILE A 166 7.97 -0.86 -2.78
CA ILE A 166 8.11 0.57 -2.47
C ILE A 166 7.76 1.44 -3.70
N ALA A 167 6.54 1.95 -3.69
CA ALA A 167 6.14 3.02 -4.60
C ALA A 167 6.73 4.36 -4.16
N THR A 168 7.29 5.12 -5.11
CA THR A 168 7.94 6.41 -4.87
C THR A 168 7.24 7.53 -5.63
N PRO A 169 7.46 8.81 -5.25
CA PRO A 169 6.88 9.94 -5.97
C PRO A 169 7.34 9.98 -7.44
N VAL A 170 6.40 10.12 -8.38
CA VAL A 170 6.73 10.34 -9.79
C VAL A 170 7.54 11.63 -9.99
N LYS A 171 7.30 12.61 -9.13
CA LYS A 171 8.05 13.87 -9.10
C LYS A 171 9.49 13.63 -8.61
N GLY A 172 10.41 13.51 -9.55
CA GLY A 172 11.85 13.29 -9.28
C GLY A 172 12.29 11.83 -9.25
N GLU A 173 11.38 10.85 -9.17
CA GLU A 173 11.71 9.43 -8.96
C GLU A 173 11.14 8.51 -10.05
N ILE A 174 10.99 9.01 -11.29
CA ILE A 174 10.32 8.25 -12.37
C ILE A 174 10.97 6.89 -12.63
N ASN A 175 12.28 6.76 -12.54
CA ASN A 175 12.97 5.49 -12.73
C ASN A 175 12.57 4.46 -11.66
N GLN A 176 12.31 4.90 -10.44
CA GLN A 176 11.85 4.05 -9.36
C GLN A 176 10.39 3.62 -9.56
N VAL A 177 9.53 4.51 -10.08
CA VAL A 177 8.14 4.18 -10.45
C VAL A 177 8.12 3.08 -11.52
N ILE A 178 8.97 3.21 -12.54
CA ILE A 178 9.12 2.20 -13.61
C ILE A 178 9.63 0.89 -13.01
N ALA A 179 10.71 0.91 -12.23
CA ALA A 179 11.30 -0.28 -11.63
C ALA A 179 10.33 -1.00 -10.68
N CYS A 180 9.51 -0.27 -9.92
CA CYS A 180 8.45 -0.85 -9.08
C CYS A 180 7.39 -1.57 -9.94
N THR A 181 6.97 -0.95 -11.05
CA THR A 181 5.99 -1.54 -11.98
C THR A 181 6.53 -2.80 -12.65
N GLU A 182 7.77 -2.77 -13.12
CA GLU A 182 8.45 -3.93 -13.74
C GLU A 182 8.62 -5.09 -12.74
N PHE A 183 9.08 -4.78 -11.53
CA PHE A 183 9.21 -5.79 -10.47
C PHE A 183 7.87 -6.45 -10.15
N MET A 184 6.78 -5.68 -10.09
CA MET A 184 5.44 -6.22 -9.82
C MET A 184 5.07 -7.30 -10.84
N GLY A 185 5.39 -7.10 -12.12
CA GLY A 185 5.15 -8.10 -13.19
C GLY A 185 5.96 -9.38 -13.03
N MET A 186 7.09 -9.33 -12.32
CA MET A 186 7.96 -10.49 -12.08
C MET A 186 7.64 -11.23 -10.78
N LEU A 187 6.90 -10.59 -9.85
CA LEU A 187 6.74 -11.08 -8.48
C LEU A 187 6.17 -12.49 -8.41
N LYS A 188 5.19 -12.81 -9.26
CA LYS A 188 4.53 -14.13 -9.28
C LYS A 188 5.53 -15.26 -9.54
N ASP A 189 6.52 -15.02 -10.38
CA ASP A 189 7.54 -16.01 -10.74
C ASP A 189 8.69 -16.05 -9.72
N LEU A 190 9.04 -14.89 -9.13
CA LEU A 190 10.09 -14.76 -8.12
C LEU A 190 9.68 -15.32 -6.75
N ALA A 191 8.43 -15.09 -6.35
CA ALA A 191 7.90 -15.45 -5.04
C ALA A 191 6.50 -16.11 -5.17
N PRO A 192 6.43 -17.32 -5.71
CA PRO A 192 5.16 -18.01 -5.95
C PRO A 192 4.38 -18.20 -4.66
N GLY A 193 3.08 -17.86 -4.70
CA GLY A 193 2.18 -17.91 -3.56
C GLY A 193 2.17 -16.68 -2.67
N CYS A 194 3.15 -15.79 -2.79
CA CYS A 194 3.13 -14.50 -2.12
C CYS A 194 2.10 -13.56 -2.75
N LYS A 195 1.64 -12.62 -1.95
CA LYS A 195 0.80 -11.49 -2.34
C LYS A 195 1.67 -10.26 -2.56
N SER A 196 1.09 -9.19 -3.09
CA SER A 196 1.74 -7.88 -3.20
C SER A 196 0.93 -6.79 -2.53
N VAL A 197 1.60 -5.75 -2.07
CA VAL A 197 0.98 -4.53 -1.56
C VAL A 197 1.82 -3.31 -1.98
N VAL A 198 1.17 -2.17 -2.15
CA VAL A 198 1.85 -0.88 -2.32
C VAL A 198 1.16 0.20 -1.51
N GLY A 199 1.91 1.11 -0.94
CA GLY A 199 1.41 2.39 -0.46
C GLY A 199 1.13 3.30 -1.66
N LEU A 200 -0.08 3.22 -2.20
CA LEU A 200 -0.42 3.79 -3.51
C LEU A 200 -0.24 5.31 -3.56
N SER A 201 -0.65 6.02 -2.50
CA SER A 201 -0.57 7.48 -2.40
C SER A 201 0.85 8.04 -2.50
N ASN A 202 1.87 7.21 -2.32
CA ASN A 202 3.27 7.62 -2.45
C ASN A 202 3.62 8.10 -3.86
N VAL A 203 3.03 7.51 -4.90
CA VAL A 203 3.33 7.89 -6.30
C VAL A 203 3.01 9.35 -6.58
N SER A 204 2.06 9.93 -5.86
CA SER A 204 1.60 11.31 -6.02
C SER A 204 2.15 12.29 -4.97
N ASN A 205 3.06 11.86 -4.10
CA ASN A 205 3.66 12.75 -3.10
C ASN A 205 4.38 13.93 -3.76
N GLY A 206 4.17 15.14 -3.21
CA GLY A 206 4.72 16.37 -3.77
C GLY A 206 4.01 16.92 -5.01
N THR A 207 2.94 16.27 -5.47
CA THR A 207 2.04 16.76 -6.51
C THR A 207 0.92 17.61 -5.89
N PRO A 208 0.42 18.66 -6.56
CA PRO A 208 -0.74 19.42 -6.11
C PRO A 208 -1.95 18.52 -5.82
N ASP A 209 -2.66 18.76 -4.72
CA ASP A 209 -3.74 17.88 -4.23
C ASP A 209 -4.80 17.53 -5.28
N LYS A 210 -5.20 18.53 -6.11
CA LYS A 210 -6.18 18.32 -7.19
C LYS A 210 -5.74 17.35 -8.28
N LEU A 211 -4.44 17.09 -8.40
CA LEU A 211 -3.84 16.23 -9.42
C LEU A 211 -3.48 14.83 -8.89
N ARG A 212 -3.37 14.67 -7.57
CA ARG A 212 -3.01 13.40 -6.94
C ARG A 212 -3.93 12.24 -7.32
N PRO A 213 -5.27 12.40 -7.35
CA PRO A 213 -6.16 11.30 -7.71
C PRO A 213 -5.88 10.70 -9.10
N PHE A 214 -5.51 11.52 -10.08
CA PHE A 214 -5.20 11.03 -11.43
C PHE A 214 -3.99 10.09 -11.43
N LEU A 215 -2.94 10.43 -10.67
CA LEU A 215 -1.75 9.58 -10.52
C LEU A 215 -2.08 8.30 -9.78
N ASN A 216 -2.76 8.39 -8.63
CA ASN A 216 -3.10 7.23 -7.80
C ASN A 216 -3.95 6.22 -8.59
N ARG A 217 -5.00 6.68 -9.25
CA ARG A 217 -5.92 5.84 -10.01
C ARG A 217 -5.26 5.21 -11.24
N ALA A 218 -4.50 5.98 -12.01
CA ALA A 218 -3.77 5.43 -13.16
C ALA A 218 -2.69 4.42 -12.73
N TYR A 219 -1.95 4.71 -11.65
CA TYR A 219 -0.91 3.81 -11.14
C TYR A 219 -1.51 2.52 -10.58
N LEU A 220 -2.66 2.59 -9.89
CA LEU A 220 -3.41 1.40 -9.47
C LEU A 220 -3.67 0.46 -10.66
N LEU A 221 -4.21 1.00 -11.77
CA LEU A 221 -4.52 0.21 -12.95
C LEU A 221 -3.26 -0.36 -13.63
N MET A 222 -2.17 0.40 -13.67
CA MET A 222 -0.89 -0.08 -14.19
C MET A 222 -0.36 -1.26 -13.36
N LEU A 223 -0.35 -1.13 -12.03
CA LEU A 223 0.10 -2.20 -11.14
C LEU A 223 -0.85 -3.41 -11.16
N TYR A 224 -2.16 -3.16 -11.31
CA TYR A 224 -3.14 -4.22 -11.50
C TYR A 224 -2.84 -5.08 -12.74
N GLN A 225 -2.45 -4.46 -13.87
CA GLN A 225 -2.01 -5.18 -15.08
C GLN A 225 -0.78 -6.06 -14.82
N GLN A 226 0.03 -5.70 -13.83
CA GLN A 226 1.23 -6.44 -13.42
C GLN A 226 0.96 -7.44 -12.27
N GLY A 227 -0.30 -7.66 -11.89
CA GLY A 227 -0.68 -8.65 -10.88
C GLY A 227 -0.72 -8.15 -9.45
N LEU A 228 -0.91 -6.84 -9.22
CA LEU A 228 -1.10 -6.28 -7.88
C LEU A 228 -2.26 -6.98 -7.16
N TYR A 229 -1.99 -7.47 -5.94
CA TYR A 229 -2.99 -8.11 -5.10
C TYR A 229 -3.71 -7.11 -4.18
N SER A 230 -2.97 -6.22 -3.51
CA SER A 230 -3.54 -5.25 -2.57
C SER A 230 -2.87 -3.89 -2.65
N ALA A 231 -3.57 -2.85 -2.18
CA ALA A 231 -3.04 -1.50 -2.09
C ALA A 231 -3.52 -0.79 -0.81
N ILE A 232 -2.61 0.00 -0.22
CA ILE A 232 -2.96 0.95 0.84
C ILE A 232 -3.48 2.21 0.12
N VAL A 233 -4.72 2.60 0.41
CA VAL A 233 -5.49 3.56 -0.39
C VAL A 233 -6.28 4.55 0.47
N ASP A 234 -6.53 5.71 -0.10
CA ASP A 234 -7.55 6.63 0.40
C ASP A 234 -8.96 6.08 0.06
N ALA A 235 -9.64 5.52 1.06
CA ALA A 235 -10.98 4.96 0.90
C ALA A 235 -12.06 6.02 0.61
N TYR A 236 -11.76 7.31 0.80
CA TYR A 236 -12.67 8.41 0.44
C TYR A 236 -12.63 8.76 -1.06
N ASP A 237 -11.62 8.31 -1.79
CA ASP A 237 -11.62 8.39 -3.25
C ASP A 237 -12.55 7.31 -3.84
N LYS A 238 -13.82 7.68 -4.02
CA LYS A 238 -14.89 6.77 -4.50
C LYS A 238 -14.56 6.14 -5.85
N GLU A 239 -13.91 6.88 -6.75
CA GLU A 239 -13.53 6.37 -8.06
C GLU A 239 -12.37 5.37 -7.93
N LEU A 240 -11.39 5.65 -7.07
CA LEU A 240 -10.32 4.70 -6.75
C LEU A 240 -10.89 3.39 -6.17
N MET A 241 -11.83 3.49 -5.23
CA MET A 241 -12.49 2.33 -4.65
C MET A 241 -13.32 1.55 -5.69
N ALA A 242 -13.97 2.24 -6.63
CA ALA A 242 -14.68 1.61 -7.74
C ALA A 242 -13.72 0.82 -8.65
N LEU A 243 -12.56 1.40 -8.98
CA LEU A 243 -11.49 0.70 -9.72
C LEU A 243 -10.98 -0.54 -8.96
N CYS A 244 -10.78 -0.45 -7.65
CA CYS A 244 -10.39 -1.59 -6.81
C CYS A 244 -11.44 -2.72 -6.84
N ARG A 245 -12.72 -2.41 -7.00
CA ARG A 245 -13.79 -3.40 -7.15
C ARG A 245 -13.89 -4.00 -8.55
N GLY A 246 -13.09 -3.50 -9.51
CA GLY A 246 -13.12 -3.95 -10.90
C GLY A 246 -14.24 -3.32 -11.72
N GLU A 247 -14.81 -2.22 -11.27
CA GLU A 247 -15.66 -1.35 -12.05
C GLU A 247 -14.81 -0.63 -13.11
N HIS A 248 -15.40 -0.10 -14.19
CA HIS A 248 -14.68 0.58 -15.27
C HIS A 248 -13.73 -0.31 -16.10
N PRO A 249 -14.22 -1.43 -16.67
CA PRO A 249 -13.39 -2.32 -17.50
C PRO A 249 -12.80 -1.61 -18.72
N GLU A 250 -13.44 -0.56 -19.24
CA GLU A 250 -12.96 0.27 -20.35
C GLU A 250 -11.65 1.01 -20.01
N LEU A 251 -11.46 1.43 -18.74
CA LEU A 251 -10.21 2.05 -18.28
C LEU A 251 -9.10 0.99 -18.11
N VAL A 252 -9.46 -0.19 -17.62
CA VAL A 252 -8.53 -1.32 -17.52
C VAL A 252 -7.99 -1.70 -18.91
N GLU A 253 -8.86 -1.79 -19.92
CA GLU A 253 -8.49 -2.10 -21.30
C GLU A 253 -7.61 -1.00 -21.91
N LEU A 254 -7.97 0.26 -21.71
CA LEU A 254 -7.18 1.40 -22.18
C LEU A 254 -5.76 1.37 -21.61
N VAL A 255 -5.62 1.21 -20.29
CA VAL A 255 -4.32 1.16 -19.63
C VAL A 255 -3.50 -0.04 -20.11
N SER A 256 -4.12 -1.20 -20.24
CA SER A 256 -3.46 -2.41 -20.78
C SER A 256 -2.90 -2.17 -22.18
N LYS A 257 -3.71 -1.59 -23.09
CA LYS A 257 -3.29 -1.28 -24.44
C LYS A 257 -2.10 -0.31 -24.48
N VAL A 258 -2.15 0.75 -23.66
CA VAL A 258 -1.06 1.75 -23.58
C VAL A 258 0.23 1.13 -23.04
N MET A 259 0.13 0.31 -22.00
CA MET A 259 1.29 -0.39 -21.41
C MET A 259 1.94 -1.38 -22.41
N ALA A 260 1.13 -2.05 -23.21
CA ALA A 260 1.60 -2.93 -24.26
C ALA A 260 2.22 -2.20 -25.49
N GLY A 261 2.27 -0.86 -25.45
CA GLY A 261 2.82 -0.06 -26.56
C GLY A 261 1.85 0.17 -27.72
N GLY A 262 0.56 -0.16 -27.53
CA GLY A 262 -0.47 0.08 -28.55
C GLY A 262 -0.71 1.57 -28.78
N GLU A 263 -0.87 1.93 -30.05
CA GLU A 263 -1.23 3.30 -30.40
C GLU A 263 -2.67 3.61 -30.01
N VAL A 264 -2.85 4.75 -29.35
CA VAL A 264 -4.16 5.29 -28.95
C VAL A 264 -4.24 6.76 -29.34
N GLU A 265 -5.21 7.09 -30.19
CA GLU A 265 -5.45 8.45 -30.61
C GLU A 265 -6.23 9.20 -29.52
N SER A 266 -5.54 10.15 -28.85
CA SER A 266 -6.10 10.88 -27.70
C SER A 266 -7.40 11.63 -28.05
N LYS A 267 -7.45 12.28 -29.23
CA LYS A 267 -8.60 13.11 -29.65
C LYS A 267 -9.91 12.34 -29.81
N ALA A 268 -9.82 11.03 -30.04
CA ALA A 268 -10.99 10.17 -30.22
C ALA A 268 -11.60 9.68 -28.89
N LEU A 269 -10.90 9.91 -27.77
CA LEU A 269 -11.31 9.43 -26.44
C LEU A 269 -12.16 10.45 -25.68
N PRO A 270 -13.09 10.00 -24.81
CA PRO A 270 -13.70 10.85 -23.78
C PRO A 270 -12.65 11.51 -22.88
N THR A 271 -12.96 12.70 -22.36
CA THR A 271 -12.00 13.49 -21.54
C THR A 271 -11.38 12.69 -20.39
N GLN A 272 -12.17 11.90 -19.67
CA GLN A 272 -11.68 11.04 -18.59
C GLN A 272 -10.61 10.08 -19.11
N GLN A 273 -10.87 9.37 -20.20
CA GLN A 273 -9.91 8.43 -20.78
C GLN A 273 -8.65 9.12 -21.31
N GLN A 274 -8.78 10.37 -21.82
CA GLN A 274 -7.62 11.18 -22.19
C GLN A 274 -6.71 11.45 -20.98
N HIS A 275 -7.30 11.77 -19.82
CA HIS A 275 -6.54 11.97 -18.58
C HIS A 275 -5.78 10.70 -18.17
N TYR A 276 -6.42 9.52 -18.23
CA TYR A 276 -5.73 8.24 -17.96
C TYR A 276 -4.59 7.99 -18.95
N LEU A 277 -4.83 8.19 -20.26
CA LEU A 277 -3.81 8.01 -21.30
C LEU A 277 -2.58 8.88 -21.04
N LYS A 278 -2.79 10.19 -20.77
CA LYS A 278 -1.70 11.14 -20.47
C LYS A 278 -0.95 10.75 -19.21
N THR A 279 -1.68 10.39 -18.14
CA THR A 279 -1.10 10.02 -16.86
C THR A 279 -0.29 8.72 -16.94
N VAL A 280 -0.80 7.70 -17.63
CA VAL A 280 -0.06 6.45 -17.85
C VAL A 280 1.23 6.70 -18.63
N ARG A 281 1.20 7.55 -19.65
CA ARG A 281 2.42 7.93 -20.42
C ARG A 281 3.47 8.60 -19.52
N VAL A 282 3.06 9.46 -18.60
CA VAL A 282 3.95 10.06 -17.58
C VAL A 282 4.54 8.98 -16.67
N LEU A 283 3.70 8.10 -16.11
CA LEU A 283 4.12 7.04 -15.20
C LEU A 283 5.01 5.97 -15.86
N MET A 284 4.93 5.84 -17.20
CA MET A 284 5.83 5.01 -18.01
C MET A 284 7.12 5.73 -18.43
N GLY A 285 7.29 7.01 -18.09
CA GLY A 285 8.43 7.81 -18.55
C GLY A 285 8.40 8.19 -20.04
N LYS A 286 7.26 7.95 -20.74
CA LYS A 286 7.07 8.32 -22.16
C LYS A 286 6.76 9.80 -22.35
N SER A 287 6.32 10.46 -21.29
CA SER A 287 6.12 11.92 -21.22
C SER A 287 6.73 12.43 -19.92
N LEU A 288 7.28 13.64 -19.95
CA LEU A 288 7.83 14.26 -18.75
C LEU A 288 6.72 14.60 -17.75
N TYR A 289 6.98 14.37 -16.46
CA TYR A 289 6.13 14.86 -15.40
C TYR A 289 6.22 16.39 -15.30
N SER A 290 5.08 17.04 -15.22
CA SER A 290 4.93 18.45 -14.85
C SER A 290 3.58 18.63 -14.17
N ASP A 291 3.38 19.66 -13.36
CA ASP A 291 2.09 19.93 -12.70
C ASP A 291 0.98 20.33 -13.71
N SER A 292 1.25 20.30 -15.01
CA SER A 292 0.33 20.57 -16.12
C SER A 292 0.23 19.43 -17.15
N TRP A 293 0.66 18.20 -16.82
CA TRP A 293 0.67 17.09 -17.79
C TRP A 293 -0.70 16.76 -18.39
N LEU A 294 -1.79 17.11 -17.70
CA LEU A 294 -3.15 16.90 -18.20
C LEU A 294 -3.57 17.93 -19.26
N GLU A 295 -2.90 19.08 -19.31
CA GLU A 295 -3.19 20.19 -20.20
C GLU A 295 -2.44 20.10 -21.54
N ILE A 296 -1.35 19.32 -21.59
CA ILE A 296 -0.43 19.19 -22.73
C ILE A 296 -0.90 18.14 -23.75
#